data_a5d2a79ee674978504ca0accae09d530
#
_entry.id   a5d2a79ee674978504ca0accae09d530
#
_cell.length_a   1.000
_cell.length_b   1.000
_cell.length_c   1.000
_cell.angle_alpha   90.00
_cell.angle_beta   90.00
_cell.angle_gamma   90.00
#
_symmetry.space_group_name_H-M   'P 1'
#
loop_
_entity.id
_entity.type
_entity.pdbx_description
1 polymer ?
#
loop_
_entity_poly.entity_id
_entity_poly.type
_entity_poly.pdbx_seq_one_letter_code
_entity_poly.pdbx_strand_id
1 'polypeptide(L)'
;MFVIISDTDDTFNFVVSIMYSQLFNLLCDKADDKYADRLPVHVRFLLDEFANIGLIPKFEKLIATIRSREFSASITLQAQSQLKAIYKDNADMIVGKCDSTLFLGGKEKTTLKELSEHLVKKQLIY
;
A
#
# COMPACT_ATOMS: atom_id res chain seq x y z
N MET A 1 -14.30 8.90 5.41
CA MET A 1 -15.07 7.86 4.66
C MET A 1 -14.63 6.51 5.19
N PHE A 2 -15.56 5.61 5.44
CA PHE A 2 -15.28 4.23 5.83
C PHE A 2 -15.79 3.32 4.72
N VAL A 3 -14.99 2.32 4.36
CA VAL A 3 -15.35 1.26 3.41
C VAL A 3 -15.19 -0.05 4.14
N ILE A 4 -16.29 -0.79 4.27
CA ILE A 4 -16.32 -2.08 4.93
C ILE A 4 -16.50 -3.13 3.83
N ILE A 5 -15.58 -4.09 3.78
CA ILE A 5 -15.59 -5.24 2.88
C ILE A 5 -15.74 -6.52 3.69
N SER A 6 -16.38 -7.52 3.10
CA SER A 6 -16.47 -8.84 3.70
C SER A 6 -15.10 -9.52 3.65
N ASP A 7 -14.72 -10.17 4.72
CA ASP A 7 -13.54 -11.02 4.82
C ASP A 7 -13.82 -12.49 4.42
N THR A 8 -15.10 -12.83 4.27
CA THR A 8 -15.56 -14.19 3.92
C THR A 8 -16.11 -14.31 2.51
N ASP A 9 -16.43 -13.19 1.84
CA ASP A 9 -16.97 -13.15 0.48
C ASP A 9 -16.21 -12.11 -0.36
N ASP A 10 -15.41 -12.60 -1.28
CA ASP A 10 -14.55 -11.80 -2.16
C ASP A 10 -15.20 -11.45 -3.51
N THR A 11 -16.45 -11.86 -3.72
CA THR A 11 -17.17 -11.70 -4.99
C THR A 11 -17.16 -10.26 -5.50
N PHE A 12 -17.24 -9.27 -4.59
CA PHE A 12 -17.31 -7.85 -4.93
C PHE A 12 -16.01 -7.06 -4.66
N ASN A 13 -14.92 -7.72 -4.31
CA ASN A 13 -13.65 -7.04 -4.02
C ASN A 13 -13.11 -6.27 -5.22
N PHE A 14 -13.41 -6.70 -6.44
CA PHE A 14 -13.06 -5.97 -7.65
C PHE A 14 -13.71 -4.58 -7.73
N VAL A 15 -14.93 -4.40 -7.20
CA VAL A 15 -15.63 -3.10 -7.15
C VAL A 15 -14.86 -2.16 -6.22
N VAL A 16 -14.41 -2.66 -5.08
CA VAL A 16 -13.61 -1.91 -4.10
C VAL A 16 -12.27 -1.52 -4.71
N SER A 17 -11.61 -2.44 -5.42
CA SER A 17 -10.35 -2.18 -6.14
C SER A 17 -10.52 -1.07 -7.19
N ILE A 18 -11.60 -1.11 -7.99
CA ILE A 18 -11.90 -0.06 -8.97
C ILE A 18 -12.17 1.27 -8.27
N MET A 19 -12.95 1.27 -7.19
CA MET A 19 -13.25 2.47 -6.41
C MET A 19 -11.97 3.13 -5.89
N TYR A 20 -11.06 2.36 -5.29
CA TYR A 20 -9.77 2.90 -4.85
C TYR A 20 -8.93 3.42 -6.01
N SER A 21 -8.86 2.69 -7.11
CA SER A 21 -8.14 3.15 -8.30
C SER A 21 -8.66 4.50 -8.79
N GLN A 22 -9.97 4.68 -8.85
CA GLN A 22 -10.58 5.94 -9.26
C GLN A 22 -10.39 7.06 -8.24
N LEU A 23 -10.50 6.74 -6.95
CA LEU A 23 -10.28 7.71 -5.89
C LEU A 23 -8.85 8.25 -5.88
N PHE A 24 -7.87 7.38 -6.05
CA PHE A 24 -6.47 7.79 -6.16
C PHE A 24 -6.21 8.65 -7.38
N ASN A 25 -6.75 8.26 -8.55
CA ASN A 25 -6.62 9.06 -9.78
C ASN A 25 -7.26 10.43 -9.59
N LEU A 26 -8.47 10.49 -9.05
CA LEU A 26 -9.17 11.74 -8.78
C LEU A 26 -8.37 12.69 -7.87
N LEU A 27 -7.71 12.14 -6.84
CA LEU A 27 -6.90 12.95 -5.93
C LEU A 27 -5.61 13.43 -6.62
N CYS A 28 -4.98 12.60 -7.44
CA CYS A 28 -3.83 13.01 -8.24
C CYS A 28 -4.21 14.13 -9.21
N ASP A 29 -5.29 13.93 -9.99
CA ASP A 29 -5.76 14.92 -10.96
C ASP A 29 -6.12 16.25 -10.27
N LYS A 30 -6.80 16.18 -9.12
CA LYS A 30 -7.11 17.40 -8.35
C LYS A 30 -5.87 18.10 -7.82
N ALA A 31 -4.88 17.36 -7.34
CA ALA A 31 -3.62 17.95 -6.90
C ALA A 31 -2.93 18.65 -8.05
N ASP A 32 -2.81 17.97 -9.20
CA ASP A 32 -2.07 18.45 -10.36
C ASP A 32 -2.82 19.63 -11.04
N ASP A 33 -4.12 19.50 -11.29
CA ASP A 33 -4.87 20.49 -12.09
C ASP A 33 -5.33 21.72 -11.27
N LYS A 34 -5.66 21.51 -9.98
CA LYS A 34 -6.33 22.54 -9.20
C LYS A 34 -5.46 23.19 -8.12
N TYR A 35 -4.50 22.44 -7.58
CA TYR A 35 -3.78 22.83 -6.38
C TYR A 35 -2.27 22.91 -6.53
N ALA A 36 -1.77 23.13 -7.75
CA ALA A 36 -0.34 23.26 -8.04
C ALA A 36 0.49 22.07 -7.49
N ASP A 37 0.09 20.88 -7.91
CA ASP A 37 0.71 19.58 -7.61
C ASP A 37 0.58 19.11 -6.14
N ARG A 38 -0.20 19.81 -5.29
CA ARG A 38 -0.29 19.45 -3.88
C ARG A 38 -1.67 19.75 -3.29
N LEU A 39 -2.30 18.76 -2.69
CA LEU A 39 -3.59 18.95 -2.03
C LEU A 39 -3.49 19.94 -0.84
N PRO A 40 -4.52 20.78 -0.61
CA PRO A 40 -4.50 21.76 0.49
C PRO A 40 -4.64 21.13 1.88
N VAL A 41 -5.11 19.87 1.93
CA VAL A 41 -5.30 19.11 3.16
C VAL A 41 -4.72 17.72 2.95
N HIS A 42 -3.93 17.25 3.91
CA HIS A 42 -3.35 15.91 3.86
C HIS A 42 -4.44 14.83 3.91
N VAL A 43 -4.40 13.92 2.95
CA VAL A 43 -5.32 12.77 2.91
C VAL A 43 -4.55 11.51 3.29
N ARG A 44 -5.00 10.82 4.33
CA ARG A 44 -4.41 9.55 4.77
C ARG A 44 -5.34 8.38 4.49
N PHE A 45 -4.82 7.41 3.77
CA PHE A 45 -5.48 6.13 3.55
C PHE A 45 -5.01 5.12 4.59
N LEU A 46 -5.96 4.52 5.29
CA LEU A 46 -5.71 3.37 6.18
C LEU A 46 -6.31 2.15 5.48
N LEU A 47 -5.44 1.33 4.90
CA LEU A 47 -5.80 0.17 4.10
C LEU A 47 -5.57 -1.08 4.96
N ASP A 48 -6.53 -1.34 5.83
CA ASP A 48 -6.51 -2.51 6.69
C ASP A 48 -6.81 -3.77 5.87
N GLU A 49 -6.14 -4.85 6.21
CA GLU A 49 -6.21 -6.12 5.46
C GLU A 49 -6.10 -5.92 3.94
N PHE A 50 -5.09 -5.16 3.52
CA PHE A 50 -4.91 -4.71 2.15
C PHE A 50 -5.00 -5.83 1.11
N ALA A 51 -4.57 -7.04 1.46
CA ALA A 51 -4.67 -8.20 0.59
C ALA A 51 -6.13 -8.54 0.22
N ASN A 52 -7.10 -8.25 1.09
CA ASN A 52 -8.51 -8.53 0.83
C ASN A 52 -9.14 -7.56 -0.18
N ILE A 53 -8.54 -6.40 -0.39
CA ILE A 53 -8.99 -5.45 -1.42
C ILE A 53 -8.77 -6.00 -2.83
N GLY A 54 -7.81 -6.91 -2.98
CA GLY A 54 -7.38 -7.43 -4.27
C GLY A 54 -6.40 -6.49 -4.99
N LEU A 55 -6.24 -6.70 -6.30
CA LEU A 55 -5.30 -5.91 -7.10
C LEU A 55 -5.86 -4.52 -7.42
N ILE A 56 -5.27 -3.49 -6.86
CA ILE A 56 -5.49 -2.10 -7.31
C ILE A 56 -4.55 -1.85 -8.49
N PRO A 57 -5.06 -1.57 -9.70
CA PRO A 57 -4.21 -1.40 -10.88
C PRO A 57 -3.18 -0.28 -10.70
N LYS A 58 -1.93 -0.57 -11.05
CA LYS A 58 -0.81 0.40 -10.99
C LYS A 58 -0.51 0.96 -9.59
N PHE A 59 -0.91 0.28 -8.53
CA PHE A 59 -0.70 0.74 -7.16
C PHE A 59 0.78 0.95 -6.83
N GLU A 60 1.67 0.12 -7.37
CA GLU A 60 3.13 0.25 -7.22
C GLU A 60 3.68 1.57 -7.79
N LYS A 61 3.05 2.10 -8.83
CA LYS A 61 3.41 3.41 -9.40
C LYS A 61 2.79 4.54 -8.59
N LEU A 62 1.56 4.36 -8.21
CA LEU A 62 0.81 5.33 -7.42
C LEU A 62 1.52 5.63 -6.09
N ILE A 63 1.88 4.60 -5.32
CA ILE A 63 2.51 4.77 -4.01
C ILE A 63 3.85 5.53 -4.09
N ALA A 64 4.49 5.53 -5.26
CA ALA A 64 5.71 6.29 -5.49
C ALA A 64 5.46 7.81 -5.63
N THR A 65 4.24 8.23 -5.98
CA THR A 65 3.90 9.61 -6.35
C THR A 65 3.01 10.34 -5.34
N ILE A 66 2.36 9.60 -4.43
CA ILE A 66 1.38 10.17 -3.50
C ILE A 66 1.97 11.18 -2.52
N ARG A 67 3.22 10.99 -2.13
CA ARG A 67 3.91 11.84 -1.15
C ARG A 67 4.00 13.31 -1.59
N SER A 68 4.37 13.55 -2.84
CA SER A 68 4.46 14.92 -3.38
C SER A 68 3.10 15.61 -3.41
N ARG A 69 2.01 14.85 -3.55
CA ARG A 69 0.63 15.34 -3.67
C ARG A 69 -0.12 15.50 -2.36
N GLU A 70 0.57 15.41 -1.22
CA GLU A 70 0.00 15.56 0.12
C GLU A 70 -1.02 14.46 0.48
N PHE A 71 -0.79 13.23 0.04
CA PHE A 71 -1.49 12.11 0.63
C PHE A 71 -0.59 10.90 0.89
N SER A 72 -0.99 10.03 1.80
CA SER A 72 -0.22 8.87 2.24
C SER A 72 -1.10 7.64 2.40
N ALA A 73 -0.47 6.47 2.33
CA ALA A 73 -1.14 5.20 2.57
C ALA A 73 -0.43 4.43 3.70
N SER A 74 -1.22 3.87 4.60
CA SER A 74 -0.78 2.87 5.56
C SER A 74 -1.41 1.54 5.17
N ILE A 75 -0.57 0.55 4.92
CA ILE A 75 -0.96 -0.77 4.45
C ILE A 75 -0.76 -1.76 5.59
N THR A 76 -1.80 -2.51 5.95
CA THR A 76 -1.72 -3.59 6.93
C THR A 76 -1.78 -4.94 6.22
N LEU A 77 -0.91 -5.85 6.61
CA LEU A 77 -0.83 -7.21 6.08
C LEU A 77 -0.65 -8.20 7.23
N GLN A 78 -1.20 -9.37 7.11
CA GLN A 78 -0.93 -10.47 8.03
C GLN A 78 0.43 -11.12 7.73
N ALA A 79 0.84 -11.13 6.44
CA ALA A 79 2.12 -11.64 5.97
C ALA A 79 2.52 -10.98 4.65
N GLN A 80 3.82 -10.82 4.38
CA GLN A 80 4.30 -10.29 3.10
C GLN A 80 3.99 -11.22 1.92
N SER A 81 3.88 -12.52 2.15
CA SER A 81 3.47 -13.48 1.13
C SER A 81 2.10 -13.17 0.52
N GLN A 82 1.18 -12.56 1.28
CA GLN A 82 -0.12 -12.10 0.76
C GLN A 82 0.06 -11.02 -0.33
N LEU A 83 0.95 -10.06 -0.10
CA LEU A 83 1.24 -9.01 -1.08
C LEU A 83 1.86 -9.61 -2.34
N LYS A 84 2.79 -10.55 -2.19
CA LYS A 84 3.44 -11.25 -3.31
C LYS A 84 2.45 -12.09 -4.12
N ALA A 85 1.46 -12.70 -3.48
CA ALA A 85 0.43 -13.47 -4.19
C ALA A 85 -0.38 -12.59 -5.15
N ILE A 86 -0.66 -11.33 -4.78
CA ILE A 86 -1.49 -10.39 -5.54
C ILE A 86 -0.66 -9.59 -6.55
N TYR A 87 0.43 -8.97 -6.10
CA TYR A 87 1.23 -8.03 -6.88
C TYR A 87 2.44 -8.65 -7.55
N LYS A 88 2.76 -9.93 -7.26
CA LYS A 88 3.88 -10.69 -7.85
C LYS A 88 5.19 -9.89 -7.75
N ASP A 89 5.85 -9.67 -8.87
CA ASP A 89 7.14 -8.94 -8.94
C ASP A 89 7.03 -7.47 -8.48
N ASN A 90 5.83 -6.88 -8.52
CA ASN A 90 5.61 -5.51 -8.07
C ASN A 90 5.50 -5.39 -6.54
N ALA A 91 5.36 -6.48 -5.80
CA ALA A 91 5.25 -6.47 -4.34
C ALA A 91 6.49 -5.86 -3.66
N ASP A 92 7.68 -6.22 -4.12
CA ASP A 92 8.93 -5.69 -3.57
C ASP A 92 9.07 -4.18 -3.84
N MET A 93 8.53 -3.71 -4.98
CA MET A 93 8.49 -2.29 -5.29
C MET A 93 7.57 -1.53 -4.33
N ILE A 94 6.41 -2.09 -3.99
CA ILE A 94 5.48 -1.49 -3.01
C ILE A 94 6.14 -1.39 -1.64
N VAL A 95 6.72 -2.48 -1.14
CA VAL A 95 7.43 -2.50 0.14
C VAL A 95 8.60 -1.51 0.16
N GLY A 96 9.38 -1.46 -0.92
CA GLY A 96 10.51 -0.54 -1.06
C GLY A 96 10.13 0.94 -1.14
N LYS A 97 8.85 1.27 -1.40
CA LYS A 97 8.34 2.65 -1.39
C LYS A 97 7.70 3.05 -0.05
N CYS A 98 7.57 2.11 0.88
CA CYS A 98 7.13 2.42 2.23
C CYS A 98 8.31 2.99 3.04
N ASP A 99 8.17 4.20 3.55
CA ASP A 99 9.21 4.87 4.36
C ASP A 99 9.45 4.15 5.70
N SER A 100 8.42 3.48 6.22
CA SER A 100 8.47 2.82 7.53
C SER A 100 7.75 1.47 7.46
N THR A 101 8.33 0.48 8.11
CA THR A 101 7.72 -0.84 8.32
C THR A 101 7.63 -1.10 9.82
N LEU A 102 6.41 -1.37 10.30
CA LEU A 102 6.15 -1.77 11.67
C LEU A 102 5.81 -3.26 11.70
N PHE A 103 6.60 -4.03 12.43
CA PHE A 103 6.36 -5.46 12.65
C PHE A 103 5.87 -5.69 14.09
N LEU A 104 4.66 -6.18 14.22
CA LEU A 104 4.03 -6.42 15.53
C LEU A 104 4.17 -7.88 16.02
N GLY A 105 4.89 -8.69 15.26
CA GLY A 105 5.08 -10.11 15.57
C GLY A 105 4.41 -11.01 14.52
N GLY A 106 4.80 -12.28 14.52
CA GLY A 106 4.29 -13.30 13.61
C GLY A 106 5.25 -14.47 13.50
N LYS A 107 4.77 -15.57 12.92
CA LYS A 107 5.54 -16.81 12.72
C LYS A 107 5.73 -17.15 11.24
N GLU A 108 5.30 -16.30 10.34
CA GLU A 108 5.43 -16.52 8.90
C GLU A 108 6.90 -16.36 8.48
N LYS A 109 7.46 -17.47 7.97
CA LYS A 109 8.91 -17.60 7.74
C LYS A 109 9.45 -16.63 6.69
N THR A 110 8.69 -16.35 5.65
CA THR A 110 9.10 -15.45 4.57
C THR A 110 9.24 -14.04 5.09
N THR A 111 8.24 -13.54 5.82
CA THR A 111 8.26 -12.22 6.45
C THR A 111 9.43 -12.08 7.43
N LEU A 112 9.63 -13.07 8.29
CA LEU A 112 10.74 -13.06 9.25
C LEU A 112 12.10 -13.04 8.57
N LYS A 113 12.29 -13.82 7.51
CA LYS A 113 13.53 -13.87 6.73
C LYS A 113 13.82 -12.51 6.09
N GLU A 114 12.84 -11.93 5.39
CA GLU A 114 12.99 -10.63 4.72
C GLU A 114 13.31 -9.51 5.70
N LEU A 115 12.61 -9.46 6.85
CA LEU A 115 12.90 -8.48 7.90
C LEU A 115 14.30 -8.64 8.47
N SER A 116 14.75 -9.88 8.71
CA SER A 116 16.11 -10.14 9.22
C SER A 116 17.18 -9.70 8.22
N GLU A 117 16.99 -9.96 6.93
CA GLU A 117 17.90 -9.53 5.86
C GLU A 117 17.98 -7.99 5.76
N HIS A 118 16.85 -7.31 5.91
CA HIS A 118 16.82 -5.84 5.94
C HIS A 118 17.57 -5.26 7.14
N LEU A 119 17.44 -5.85 8.31
CA LEU A 119 18.15 -5.43 9.53
C LEU A 119 19.67 -5.64 9.42
N VAL A 120 20.09 -6.79 8.92
CA VAL A 120 21.52 -7.11 8.74
C VAL A 120 22.17 -6.15 7.74
N LYS A 121 21.52 -5.86 6.62
CA LYS A 121 22.07 -4.88 5.65
C LYS A 121 22.23 -3.49 6.23
N LYS A 122 21.34 -3.05 7.12
CA LYS A 122 21.47 -1.76 7.81
C LYS A 122 22.66 -1.69 8.78
N GLN A 123 23.01 -2.80 9.42
CA GLN A 123 24.15 -2.86 10.36
C GLN A 123 25.52 -2.84 9.68
N LEU A 124 25.60 -3.18 8.38
CA LEU A 124 26.86 -3.20 7.63
C LEU A 124 27.23 -1.84 6.99
N ILE A 125 26.41 -0.81 7.18
CA ILE A 125 26.62 0.53 6.58
C ILE A 125 27.13 1.55 7.61
N TYR A 126 27.40 1.13 8.87
CA TYR A 126 28.03 1.98 9.91
C TYR A 126 29.45 1.52 10.21
#